data_e6cc9fd39684304f7e6391e24d86fd75
#
_entry.id   e6cc9fd39684304f7e6391e24d86fd75
#
_cell.length_a   1.000
_cell.length_b   1.000
_cell.length_c   1.000
_cell.angle_alpha   90.00
_cell.angle_beta   90.00
_cell.angle_gamma   90.00
#
_symmetry.space_group_name_H-M   'P 1'
#
loop_
_entity.id
_entity.type
_entity.pdbx_description
1 polymer ?
#
loop_
_entity_poly.entity_id
_entity_poly.type
_entity_poly.pdbx_seq_one_letter_code
_entity_poly.pdbx_strand_id
1 'polypeptide(L)'
;MQWIVVRSLLLSASLVIAPWSIARAQTGGERPLAVQELAPIATDDQPTFGLLPFEEQTDLWERIRRGFAMPDLQVDLVQDREQYYVQRPDYIQRMTERSSKYLFHIVEEIERRGMPTELALLPFIESAFNPQAVSSARASGMWQFMPRTGKDFDLKQNAFRDDRRDVLASTRAALDYLQKLHGMFGDWHLALAAYNWGEGNVSRALARNQRSGAPLTYTELRMPAETRLYVPKLQAMKNMVAYPQALGVNLPSIPNHPYFQTVPLPQDMDVALIARLAEVSLEDFKALNPSAHRPVMLAGGTPHILLPWDNAEIFQRNMQDYEGRLASWTVWVAQKNMKVADAAKRYQMSEEEFRQINKIPPRMLIKAGSALLVPRMSNQHDDVSAKLADNGQLNLAPEVAMRKHIVKARKNDSLVLVAKRYKVSADQVAQWNGLSINSVLRPGQKLSLMLPAKPKKIKTRASASRKKPRP
;
A
#
# COMPACT_ATOMS: atom_id res chain seq x y z
N MET A 1 -36.97 -27.20 27.76
CA MET A 1 -36.81 -27.60 29.18
C MET A 1 -35.45 -27.10 29.64
N GLN A 2 -35.44 -26.39 30.75
CA GLN A 2 -34.37 -25.79 31.56
C GLN A 2 -33.82 -24.43 31.08
N TRP A 3 -34.32 -23.45 31.75
CA TRP A 3 -33.87 -22.06 31.85
C TRP A 3 -32.69 -21.98 32.81
N ILE A 4 -31.64 -21.25 32.49
CA ILE A 4 -30.65 -20.79 33.46
C ILE A 4 -30.70 -19.27 33.50
N VAL A 5 -31.12 -18.79 34.68
CA VAL A 5 -31.19 -17.38 35.10
C VAL A 5 -29.80 -16.97 35.56
N VAL A 6 -29.22 -15.90 35.00
CA VAL A 6 -28.03 -15.26 35.56
C VAL A 6 -28.46 -13.98 36.26
N ARG A 7 -28.23 -13.93 37.58
CA ARG A 7 -28.47 -12.80 38.46
C ARG A 7 -27.43 -11.72 38.28
N SER A 8 -27.89 -10.50 38.03
CA SER A 8 -27.09 -9.28 38.09
C SER A 8 -26.88 -8.85 39.55
N LEU A 9 -25.63 -8.66 39.96
CA LEU A 9 -25.24 -8.03 41.21
C LEU A 9 -25.01 -6.54 40.98
N LEU A 10 -25.88 -5.71 41.54
CA LEU A 10 -25.73 -4.26 41.66
C LEU A 10 -24.88 -3.96 42.89
N LEU A 11 -23.71 -3.37 42.75
CA LEU A 11 -22.92 -2.76 43.79
C LEU A 11 -23.30 -1.27 43.90
N SER A 12 -23.99 -0.89 44.96
CA SER A 12 -24.28 0.49 45.35
C SER A 12 -23.08 1.08 46.10
N ALA A 13 -22.43 2.10 45.52
CA ALA A 13 -21.43 2.93 46.20
C ALA A 13 -22.13 4.09 46.92
N SER A 14 -22.09 4.11 48.27
CA SER A 14 -22.60 5.20 49.10
C SER A 14 -21.61 6.36 49.13
N LEU A 15 -22.07 7.53 48.71
CA LEU A 15 -21.35 8.81 48.81
C LEU A 15 -21.54 9.38 50.23
N VAL A 16 -20.45 9.51 50.98
CA VAL A 16 -20.45 10.21 52.31
C VAL A 16 -20.15 11.69 52.04
N ILE A 17 -21.14 12.56 52.32
CA ILE A 17 -21.00 14.01 52.27
C ILE A 17 -20.69 14.49 53.72
N ALA A 18 -19.49 15.08 53.90
CA ALA A 18 -19.14 15.77 55.14
C ALA A 18 -19.51 17.27 55.04
N PRO A 19 -20.06 17.89 56.14
CA PRO A 19 -20.48 19.30 56.09
C PRO A 19 -19.30 20.25 56.29
N TRP A 20 -19.25 21.27 55.48
CA TRP A 20 -18.32 22.39 55.61
C TRP A 20 -18.86 23.36 56.71
N SER A 21 -18.05 23.56 57.75
CA SER A 21 -18.26 24.60 58.75
C SER A 21 -17.67 25.92 58.24
N ILE A 22 -18.53 26.95 58.19
CA ILE A 22 -18.13 28.35 57.91
C ILE A 22 -17.57 28.96 59.15
N ALA A 23 -16.27 29.23 59.21
CA ALA A 23 -15.64 30.06 60.23
C ALA A 23 -15.57 31.52 59.78
N ARG A 24 -16.13 32.38 60.62
CA ARG A 24 -16.27 33.84 60.46
C ARG A 24 -14.93 34.50 60.79
N ALA A 25 -14.36 35.25 59.84
CA ALA A 25 -13.12 35.99 60.04
C ALA A 25 -13.37 37.23 60.92
N GLN A 26 -12.59 37.39 62.00
CA GLN A 26 -12.44 38.65 62.74
C GLN A 26 -11.28 39.44 62.20
N THR A 27 -11.51 40.71 61.90
CA THR A 27 -10.55 41.74 61.53
C THR A 27 -9.64 42.11 62.70
N GLY A 28 -8.33 42.13 62.48
CA GLY A 28 -7.38 42.63 63.46
C GLY A 28 -5.95 42.77 62.96
N GLY A 29 -5.50 43.99 62.72
CA GLY A 29 -4.16 44.46 62.94
C GLY A 29 -3.04 44.07 61.94
N GLU A 30 -2.72 44.99 61.06
CA GLU A 30 -1.48 44.96 60.26
C GLU A 30 -0.25 44.98 61.20
N ARG A 31 0.62 43.95 61.05
CA ARG A 31 2.04 44.02 61.50
C ARG A 31 2.90 43.85 60.25
N PRO A 32 3.94 44.67 60.05
CA PRO A 32 4.84 44.51 58.91
C PRO A 32 5.66 43.23 59.09
N LEU A 33 5.64 42.39 58.06
CA LEU A 33 6.47 41.20 57.95
C LEU A 33 7.93 41.63 57.83
N ALA A 34 8.77 41.27 58.78
CA ALA A 34 10.23 41.37 58.66
C ALA A 34 10.70 40.46 57.55
N VAL A 35 11.46 41.03 56.59
CA VAL A 35 12.17 40.30 55.56
C VAL A 35 13.26 39.50 56.27
N GLN A 36 13.06 38.20 56.37
CA GLN A 36 14.09 37.27 56.85
C GLN A 36 15.05 37.05 55.69
N GLU A 37 16.27 37.57 55.80
CA GLU A 37 17.39 37.27 54.89
C GLU A 37 17.60 35.75 54.92
N LEU A 38 17.34 35.09 53.74
CA LEU A 38 17.63 33.67 53.55
C LEU A 38 19.16 33.51 53.57
N ALA A 39 19.67 32.72 54.48
CA ALA A 39 21.09 32.31 54.50
C ALA A 39 21.42 31.60 53.18
N PRO A 40 22.65 31.82 52.62
CA PRO A 40 23.05 31.12 51.42
C PRO A 40 23.04 29.61 51.66
N ILE A 41 22.41 28.87 50.77
CA ILE A 41 22.41 27.40 50.76
C ILE A 41 23.86 27.00 50.49
N ALA A 42 24.49 26.34 51.47
CA ALA A 42 25.78 25.71 51.23
C ALA A 42 25.61 24.68 50.12
N THR A 43 26.32 24.84 49.04
CA THR A 43 26.45 23.84 48.00
C THR A 43 27.28 22.70 48.54
N ASP A 44 26.60 21.66 49.04
CA ASP A 44 27.23 20.38 49.30
C ASP A 44 27.76 19.85 47.96
N ASP A 45 29.03 19.56 47.88
CA ASP A 45 29.70 18.91 46.77
C ASP A 45 29.18 17.45 46.64
N GLN A 46 27.95 17.30 46.22
CA GLN A 46 27.46 16.04 45.67
C GLN A 46 28.11 15.91 44.30
N PRO A 47 28.71 14.76 43.95
CA PRO A 47 29.17 14.53 42.59
C PRO A 47 27.93 14.65 41.71
N THR A 48 27.86 15.74 40.95
CA THR A 48 26.98 15.83 39.81
C THR A 48 27.29 14.62 38.95
N PHE A 49 26.45 13.60 39.01
CA PHE A 49 26.33 12.68 37.91
C PHE A 49 26.09 13.56 36.70
N GLY A 50 27.16 13.85 35.97
CA GLY A 50 27.11 14.57 34.74
C GLY A 50 26.12 13.82 33.88
N LEU A 51 24.94 14.41 33.67
CA LEU A 51 24.15 14.11 32.51
C LEU A 51 25.11 14.34 31.37
N LEU A 52 25.69 13.24 30.85
CA LEU A 52 26.44 13.31 29.61
C LEU A 52 25.54 14.11 28.67
N PRO A 53 26.03 15.19 28.02
CA PRO A 53 25.21 15.91 27.08
C PRO A 53 24.64 14.85 26.16
N PHE A 54 23.33 14.80 26.08
CA PHE A 54 22.61 14.00 25.08
C PHE A 54 23.09 14.64 23.78
N GLU A 55 24.22 14.12 23.22
CA GLU A 55 24.59 14.49 21.84
C GLU A 55 23.39 14.12 21.00
N GLU A 56 22.64 15.14 20.67
CA GLU A 56 21.57 14.99 19.68
C GLU A 56 22.22 14.33 18.47
N GLN A 57 21.90 13.06 18.26
CA GLN A 57 22.41 12.34 17.11
C GLN A 57 21.81 13.02 15.89
N THR A 58 22.58 13.90 15.29
CA THR A 58 22.16 14.68 14.13
C THR A 58 22.03 13.82 12.89
N ASP A 59 22.72 12.66 12.84
CA ASP A 59 22.71 11.73 11.69
C ASP A 59 22.00 10.42 12.03
N LEU A 60 20.95 10.13 11.27
CA LEU A 60 20.16 8.90 11.39
C LEU A 60 20.97 7.62 11.13
N TRP A 61 22.05 7.71 10.32
CA TRP A 61 22.93 6.55 10.11
C TRP A 61 23.63 6.09 11.37
N GLU A 62 24.00 7.00 12.27
CA GLU A 62 24.58 6.64 13.56
C GLU A 62 23.59 5.88 14.44
N ARG A 63 22.33 6.32 14.47
CA ARG A 63 21.25 5.63 15.17
C ARG A 63 21.06 4.21 14.61
N ILE A 64 21.06 4.04 13.30
CA ILE A 64 20.96 2.74 12.63
C ILE A 64 22.14 1.83 12.99
N ARG A 65 23.40 2.35 12.94
CA ARG A 65 24.61 1.57 13.31
C ARG A 65 24.55 1.01 14.72
N ARG A 66 24.07 1.79 15.68
CA ARG A 66 23.96 1.36 17.10
C ARG A 66 22.98 0.22 17.32
N GLY A 67 21.96 0.12 16.47
CA GLY A 67 20.94 -0.92 16.55
C GLY A 67 21.25 -2.16 15.72
N PHE A 68 22.41 -2.28 15.09
CA PHE A 68 22.82 -3.49 14.38
C PHE A 68 22.95 -4.67 15.36
N ALA A 69 22.22 -5.74 15.10
CA ALA A 69 22.16 -6.92 15.97
C ALA A 69 22.09 -8.25 15.21
N MET A 70 22.06 -8.22 13.87
CA MET A 70 22.07 -9.45 13.08
C MET A 70 23.50 -9.99 12.96
N PRO A 71 23.69 -11.34 13.04
CA PRO A 71 24.98 -11.95 12.75
C PRO A 71 25.46 -11.60 11.34
N ASP A 72 26.77 -11.39 11.19
CA ASP A 72 27.36 -11.14 9.88
C ASP A 72 27.42 -12.42 9.04
N LEU A 73 27.07 -12.31 7.76
CA LEU A 73 27.21 -13.39 6.81
C LEU A 73 28.58 -13.31 6.13
N GLN A 74 29.45 -14.27 6.44
CA GLN A 74 30.81 -14.34 5.90
C GLN A 74 30.86 -15.25 4.66
N VAL A 75 30.57 -14.70 3.49
CA VAL A 75 30.63 -15.39 2.20
C VAL A 75 31.10 -14.43 1.10
N ASP A 76 31.81 -14.94 0.11
CA ASP A 76 32.36 -14.15 -1.02
C ASP A 76 31.29 -13.32 -1.73
N LEU A 77 30.05 -13.79 -1.76
CA LEU A 77 28.91 -13.09 -2.36
C LEU A 77 28.64 -11.73 -1.71
N VAL A 78 29.05 -11.50 -0.47
CA VAL A 78 28.93 -10.19 0.19
C VAL A 78 29.87 -9.20 -0.46
N GLN A 79 31.15 -9.58 -0.64
CA GLN A 79 32.17 -8.74 -1.28
C GLN A 79 31.80 -8.42 -2.73
N ASP A 80 31.27 -9.40 -3.49
CA ASP A 80 30.74 -9.18 -4.84
C ASP A 80 29.64 -8.10 -4.86
N ARG A 81 28.78 -8.08 -3.83
CA ARG A 81 27.70 -7.09 -3.73
C ARG A 81 28.18 -5.73 -3.28
N GLU A 82 29.15 -5.67 -2.37
CA GLU A 82 29.83 -4.42 -2.00
C GLU A 82 30.47 -3.76 -3.24
N GLN A 83 31.26 -4.49 -3.99
CA GLN A 83 31.87 -4.00 -5.23
C GLN A 83 30.82 -3.53 -6.24
N TYR A 84 29.71 -4.26 -6.38
CA TYR A 84 28.61 -3.87 -7.24
C TYR A 84 28.05 -2.50 -6.88
N TYR A 85 27.87 -2.20 -5.59
CA TYR A 85 27.33 -0.93 -5.13
C TYR A 85 28.38 0.19 -5.18
N VAL A 86 29.59 -0.07 -4.73
CA VAL A 86 30.71 0.91 -4.76
C VAL A 86 30.94 1.47 -6.15
N GLN A 87 30.83 0.62 -7.19
CA GLN A 87 30.98 1.05 -8.58
C GLN A 87 29.80 1.89 -9.09
N ARG A 88 28.78 2.19 -8.26
CA ARG A 88 27.57 2.91 -8.64
C ARG A 88 27.21 4.03 -7.68
N PRO A 89 28.09 5.04 -7.51
CA PRO A 89 27.88 6.12 -6.53
C PRO A 89 26.56 6.88 -6.76
N ASP A 90 26.21 7.16 -8.03
CA ASP A 90 24.93 7.80 -8.36
C ASP A 90 23.71 6.98 -7.92
N TYR A 91 23.83 5.66 -7.92
CA TYR A 91 22.75 4.79 -7.45
C TYR A 91 22.59 4.89 -5.92
N ILE A 92 23.71 4.90 -5.18
CA ILE A 92 23.74 5.09 -3.73
C ILE A 92 23.14 6.45 -3.35
N GLN A 93 23.57 7.52 -4.03
CA GLN A 93 23.05 8.86 -3.79
C GLN A 93 21.52 8.90 -3.97
N ARG A 94 21.00 8.44 -5.11
CA ARG A 94 19.56 8.43 -5.37
C ARG A 94 18.75 7.59 -4.37
N MET A 95 19.32 6.45 -3.92
CA MET A 95 18.65 5.63 -2.89
C MET A 95 18.58 6.38 -1.56
N THR A 96 19.69 7.02 -1.15
CA THR A 96 19.77 7.80 0.10
C THR A 96 18.80 8.98 0.04
N GLU A 97 18.78 9.74 -1.04
CA GLU A 97 17.82 10.84 -1.23
C GLU A 97 16.36 10.39 -1.11
N ARG A 98 16.01 9.23 -1.69
CA ARG A 98 14.66 8.68 -1.55
C ARG A 98 14.35 8.22 -0.14
N SER A 99 15.33 7.57 0.51
CA SER A 99 15.14 7.02 1.85
C SER A 99 14.96 8.10 2.91
N SER A 100 15.55 9.29 2.73
CA SER A 100 15.49 10.38 3.69
C SER A 100 14.07 10.77 4.11
N LYS A 101 13.10 10.57 3.24
CA LYS A 101 11.68 10.86 3.52
C LYS A 101 11.02 9.82 4.44
N TYR A 102 11.55 8.60 4.53
CA TYR A 102 10.86 7.47 5.16
C TYR A 102 11.66 6.80 6.27
N LEU A 103 12.98 6.87 6.18
CA LEU A 103 13.90 6.04 6.97
C LEU A 103 13.76 6.28 8.48
N PHE A 104 13.55 7.54 8.89
CA PHE A 104 13.33 7.87 10.30
C PHE A 104 12.12 7.09 10.87
N HIS A 105 10.97 7.13 10.20
CA HIS A 105 9.78 6.40 10.61
C HIS A 105 10.02 4.88 10.67
N ILE A 106 10.74 4.33 9.69
CA ILE A 106 11.03 2.89 9.64
C ILE A 106 11.91 2.49 10.81
N VAL A 107 12.95 3.28 11.13
CA VAL A 107 13.84 3.02 12.27
C VAL A 107 13.08 3.07 13.59
N GLU A 108 12.23 4.08 13.80
CA GLU A 108 11.39 4.14 15.00
C GLU A 108 10.49 2.92 15.16
N GLU A 109 9.86 2.47 14.06
CA GLU A 109 8.98 1.30 14.10
C GLU A 109 9.76 -0.01 14.39
N ILE A 110 10.99 -0.13 13.91
CA ILE A 110 11.89 -1.24 14.20
C ILE A 110 12.30 -1.24 15.67
N GLU A 111 12.74 -0.11 16.18
CA GLU A 111 13.19 0.04 17.58
C GLU A 111 12.05 -0.23 18.57
N ARG A 112 10.84 0.29 18.30
CA ARG A 112 9.65 0.01 19.14
C ARG A 112 9.33 -1.48 19.26
N ARG A 113 9.76 -2.29 18.28
CA ARG A 113 9.58 -3.75 18.27
C ARG A 113 10.78 -4.51 18.79
N GLY A 114 11.86 -3.83 19.18
CA GLY A 114 13.11 -4.46 19.59
C GLY A 114 13.76 -5.31 18.48
N MET A 115 13.58 -4.92 17.21
CA MET A 115 14.11 -5.62 16.05
C MET A 115 15.46 -5.04 15.62
N PRO A 116 16.32 -5.83 14.96
CA PRO A 116 17.60 -5.34 14.42
C PRO A 116 17.41 -4.23 13.38
N THR A 117 18.16 -3.15 13.51
CA THR A 117 18.04 -1.99 12.61
C THR A 117 18.56 -2.23 11.20
N GLU A 118 19.29 -3.32 10.95
CA GLU A 118 19.60 -3.78 9.60
C GLU A 118 18.34 -3.93 8.74
N LEU A 119 17.20 -4.24 9.35
CA LEU A 119 15.92 -4.39 8.64
C LEU A 119 15.43 -3.08 8.01
N ALA A 120 15.88 -1.92 8.51
CA ALA A 120 15.62 -0.64 7.86
C ALA A 120 16.28 -0.51 6.48
N LEU A 121 17.25 -1.36 6.18
CA LEU A 121 17.96 -1.37 4.92
C LEU A 121 17.28 -2.26 3.85
N LEU A 122 16.24 -3.03 4.20
CA LEU A 122 15.53 -3.89 3.24
C LEU A 122 14.92 -3.13 2.06
N PRO A 123 14.27 -1.97 2.22
CA PRO A 123 13.75 -1.21 1.10
C PRO A 123 14.81 -0.79 0.06
N PHE A 124 16.09 -0.69 0.45
CA PHE A 124 17.18 -0.44 -0.51
C PHE A 124 17.33 -1.58 -1.50
N ILE A 125 17.27 -2.83 -1.03
CA ILE A 125 17.47 -4.02 -1.88
C ILE A 125 16.18 -4.47 -2.57
N GLU A 126 15.00 -4.09 -2.04
CA GLU A 126 13.69 -4.43 -2.60
C GLU A 126 13.28 -3.49 -3.75
N SER A 127 13.42 -2.19 -3.55
CA SER A 127 12.87 -1.19 -4.48
C SER A 127 13.73 0.06 -4.66
N ALA A 128 14.94 0.12 -4.07
CA ALA A 128 15.71 1.36 -3.92
C ALA A 128 14.86 2.50 -3.31
N PHE A 129 14.11 2.18 -2.26
CA PHE A 129 13.17 3.09 -1.58
C PHE A 129 12.14 3.74 -2.50
N ASN A 130 11.74 3.07 -3.59
CA ASN A 130 10.71 3.60 -4.48
C ASN A 130 9.32 3.10 -4.05
N PRO A 131 8.46 3.94 -3.45
CA PRO A 131 7.13 3.52 -3.00
C PRO A 131 6.16 3.25 -4.16
N GLN A 132 6.49 3.71 -5.37
CA GLN A 132 5.71 3.43 -6.58
C GLN A 132 6.17 2.19 -7.35
N ALA A 133 7.21 1.50 -6.86
CA ALA A 133 7.76 0.34 -7.56
C ALA A 133 6.71 -0.77 -7.74
N VAL A 134 6.72 -1.36 -8.94
CA VAL A 134 5.90 -2.54 -9.28
C VAL A 134 6.76 -3.52 -10.06
N SER A 135 6.93 -4.73 -9.54
CA SER A 135 7.67 -5.78 -10.22
C SER A 135 6.84 -6.45 -11.31
N SER A 136 7.52 -7.21 -12.20
CA SER A 136 6.86 -8.05 -13.21
C SER A 136 5.93 -9.10 -12.60
N ALA A 137 6.23 -9.55 -11.37
CA ALA A 137 5.40 -10.46 -10.59
C ALA A 137 4.27 -9.74 -9.82
N ARG A 138 4.09 -8.42 -9.99
CA ARG A 138 3.10 -7.56 -9.31
C ARG A 138 3.34 -7.35 -7.82
N ALA A 139 4.56 -7.57 -7.34
CA ALA A 139 4.94 -7.03 -6.04
C ALA A 139 4.93 -5.50 -6.11
N SER A 140 4.56 -4.82 -5.03
CA SER A 140 4.35 -3.36 -5.05
C SER A 140 4.83 -2.67 -3.77
N GLY A 141 5.26 -1.41 -3.93
CA GLY A 141 5.68 -0.53 -2.84
C GLY A 141 7.15 -0.68 -2.43
N MET A 142 7.56 0.04 -1.42
CA MET A 142 8.94 0.00 -0.90
C MET A 142 9.36 -1.40 -0.45
N TRP A 143 8.44 -2.12 0.18
CA TRP A 143 8.61 -3.44 0.76
C TRP A 143 8.30 -4.60 -0.19
N GLN A 144 7.93 -4.32 -1.46
CA GLN A 144 7.63 -5.29 -2.51
C GLN A 144 6.63 -6.40 -2.11
N PHE A 145 5.55 -6.02 -1.43
CA PHE A 145 4.50 -6.98 -1.10
C PHE A 145 3.83 -7.60 -2.33
N MET A 146 3.80 -8.93 -2.37
CA MET A 146 2.93 -9.65 -3.29
C MET A 146 1.45 -9.40 -2.97
N PRO A 147 0.53 -9.42 -3.98
CA PRO A 147 -0.88 -9.11 -3.74
C PRO A 147 -1.52 -9.97 -2.65
N ARG A 148 -1.22 -11.26 -2.60
CA ARG A 148 -1.77 -12.17 -1.59
C ARG A 148 -1.19 -11.88 -0.22
N THR A 149 0.12 -11.83 -0.10
CA THR A 149 0.80 -11.56 1.17
C THR A 149 0.34 -10.21 1.75
N GLY A 150 0.19 -9.17 0.90
CA GLY A 150 -0.35 -7.90 1.37
C GLY A 150 -1.75 -8.04 1.99
N LYS A 151 -2.63 -8.86 1.41
CA LYS A 151 -3.97 -9.13 1.99
C LYS A 151 -3.90 -9.91 3.29
N ASP A 152 -2.96 -10.86 3.41
CA ASP A 152 -2.76 -11.64 4.62
C ASP A 152 -2.26 -10.76 5.80
N PHE A 153 -1.76 -9.55 5.53
CA PHE A 153 -1.34 -8.51 6.47
C PHE A 153 -2.19 -7.22 6.40
N ASP A 154 -3.46 -7.34 6.02
CA ASP A 154 -4.47 -6.28 6.00
C ASP A 154 -4.17 -5.08 5.10
N LEU A 155 -3.29 -5.24 4.10
CA LEU A 155 -3.05 -4.20 3.10
C LEU A 155 -4.16 -4.21 2.04
N LYS A 156 -5.03 -3.20 2.09
CA LYS A 156 -6.17 -3.05 1.17
C LYS A 156 -5.69 -2.81 -0.26
N GLN A 157 -6.35 -3.49 -1.19
CA GLN A 157 -6.09 -3.39 -2.63
C GLN A 157 -7.42 -3.31 -3.35
N ASN A 158 -7.83 -2.10 -3.75
CA ASN A 158 -9.13 -1.86 -4.37
C ASN A 158 -9.03 -0.90 -5.57
N ALA A 159 -10.17 -0.39 -6.07
CA ALA A 159 -10.21 0.51 -7.21
C ALA A 159 -9.55 1.88 -6.93
N PHE A 160 -9.41 2.28 -5.66
CA PHE A 160 -9.04 3.64 -5.26
C PHE A 160 -7.67 3.72 -4.62
N ARG A 161 -7.26 2.71 -3.86
CA ARG A 161 -5.97 2.66 -3.16
C ARG A 161 -5.32 1.28 -3.21
N ASP A 162 -4.00 1.28 -2.98
CA ASP A 162 -3.18 0.07 -2.83
C ASP A 162 -2.24 0.28 -1.64
N ASP A 163 -2.62 -0.24 -0.47
CA ASP A 163 -1.90 -0.01 0.79
C ASP A 163 -0.54 -0.73 0.84
N ARG A 164 -0.21 -1.57 -0.13
CA ARG A 164 1.16 -2.09 -0.30
C ARG A 164 2.17 -1.00 -0.61
N ARG A 165 1.69 0.17 -1.05
CA ARG A 165 2.47 1.38 -1.31
C ARG A 165 2.39 2.38 -0.16
N ASP A 166 1.38 2.28 0.70
CA ASP A 166 1.23 3.15 1.85
C ASP A 166 2.43 3.05 2.78
N VAL A 167 2.98 4.20 3.16
CA VAL A 167 4.24 4.26 3.94
C VAL A 167 4.06 3.62 5.31
N LEU A 168 2.99 3.98 6.02
CA LEU A 168 2.76 3.50 7.39
C LEU A 168 2.25 2.05 7.39
N ALA A 169 1.22 1.78 6.60
CA ALA A 169 0.59 0.46 6.55
C ALA A 169 1.55 -0.62 6.05
N SER A 170 2.33 -0.35 4.98
CA SER A 170 3.26 -1.33 4.45
C SER A 170 4.48 -1.54 5.35
N THR A 171 4.95 -0.51 6.07
CA THR A 171 6.03 -0.65 7.06
C THR A 171 5.56 -1.53 8.22
N ARG A 172 4.39 -1.23 8.82
CA ARG A 172 3.80 -2.10 9.84
C ARG A 172 3.71 -3.54 9.37
N ALA A 173 3.11 -3.76 8.22
CA ALA A 173 2.91 -5.11 7.67
C ALA A 173 4.23 -5.86 7.40
N ALA A 174 5.27 -5.15 6.92
CA ALA A 174 6.58 -5.75 6.66
C ALA A 174 7.25 -6.20 7.96
N LEU A 175 7.20 -5.36 8.99
CA LEU A 175 7.79 -5.70 10.30
C LEU A 175 6.99 -6.80 11.00
N ASP A 176 5.66 -6.80 10.93
CA ASP A 176 4.81 -7.88 11.44
C ASP A 176 5.14 -9.23 10.74
N TYR A 177 5.34 -9.19 9.41
CA TYR A 177 5.72 -10.39 8.66
C TYR A 177 7.12 -10.87 9.00
N LEU A 178 8.11 -9.97 9.09
CA LEU A 178 9.48 -10.30 9.47
C LEU A 178 9.54 -10.88 10.91
N GLN A 179 8.80 -10.30 11.85
CA GLN A 179 8.71 -10.81 13.22
C GLN A 179 8.09 -12.21 13.26
N LYS A 180 7.01 -12.45 12.50
CA LYS A 180 6.43 -13.78 12.33
C LYS A 180 7.46 -14.77 11.77
N LEU A 181 8.19 -14.40 10.72
CA LEU A 181 9.18 -15.27 10.09
C LEU A 181 10.34 -15.59 11.02
N HIS A 182 10.83 -14.58 11.78
CA HIS A 182 11.85 -14.82 12.79
C HIS A 182 11.35 -15.75 13.89
N GLY A 183 10.12 -15.56 14.37
CA GLY A 183 9.50 -16.49 15.33
C GLY A 183 9.37 -17.94 14.82
N MET A 184 9.21 -18.13 13.49
CA MET A 184 9.13 -19.46 12.88
C MET A 184 10.48 -20.16 12.75
N PHE A 185 11.55 -19.42 12.47
CA PHE A 185 12.84 -20.01 12.10
C PHE A 185 13.94 -19.80 13.16
N GLY A 186 13.78 -18.86 14.10
CA GLY A 186 14.75 -18.53 15.15
C GLY A 186 16.05 -17.90 14.62
N ASP A 187 16.13 -17.59 13.32
CA ASP A 187 17.31 -17.11 12.64
C ASP A 187 16.92 -16.03 11.62
N TRP A 188 17.60 -14.88 11.67
CA TRP A 188 17.28 -13.74 10.79
C TRP A 188 17.61 -14.01 9.32
N HIS A 189 18.69 -14.74 9.03
CA HIS A 189 19.03 -15.06 7.62
C HIS A 189 17.97 -15.99 7.00
N LEU A 190 17.46 -16.95 7.78
CA LEU A 190 16.35 -17.81 7.34
C LEU A 190 15.04 -17.05 7.23
N ALA A 191 14.78 -16.12 8.16
CA ALA A 191 13.61 -15.24 8.10
C ALA A 191 13.64 -14.35 6.83
N LEU A 192 14.79 -13.79 6.49
CA LEU A 192 15.00 -13.00 5.28
C LEU A 192 14.88 -13.85 4.00
N ALA A 193 15.42 -15.07 4.00
CA ALA A 193 15.21 -16.02 2.91
C ALA A 193 13.71 -16.32 2.73
N ALA A 194 12.95 -16.45 3.82
CA ALA A 194 11.52 -16.71 3.80
C ALA A 194 10.72 -15.47 3.35
N TYR A 195 11.13 -14.27 3.71
CA TYR A 195 10.53 -13.03 3.22
C TYR A 195 10.60 -12.95 1.68
N ASN A 196 11.77 -13.27 1.11
CA ASN A 196 11.98 -13.23 -0.35
C ASN A 196 11.37 -14.44 -1.10
N TRP A 197 11.48 -15.64 -0.55
CA TRP A 197 11.11 -16.89 -1.25
C TRP A 197 9.80 -17.51 -0.76
N GLY A 198 9.30 -17.07 0.37
CA GLY A 198 8.13 -17.60 1.06
C GLY A 198 8.47 -18.68 2.09
N GLU A 199 7.82 -18.59 3.27
CA GLU A 199 8.05 -19.46 4.43
C GLU A 199 7.89 -20.95 4.10
N GLY A 200 6.92 -21.31 3.27
CA GLY A 200 6.70 -22.72 2.87
C GLY A 200 7.85 -23.30 2.04
N ASN A 201 8.56 -22.50 1.26
CA ASN A 201 9.73 -22.94 0.50
C ASN A 201 10.93 -23.18 1.42
N VAL A 202 11.20 -22.25 2.33
CA VAL A 202 12.28 -22.38 3.31
C VAL A 202 12.04 -23.59 4.22
N SER A 203 10.83 -23.76 4.75
CA SER A 203 10.48 -24.93 5.58
C SER A 203 10.73 -26.25 4.85
N ARG A 204 10.35 -26.35 3.56
CA ARG A 204 10.62 -27.55 2.74
C ARG A 204 12.11 -27.77 2.51
N ALA A 205 12.90 -26.70 2.32
CA ALA A 205 14.34 -26.79 2.15
C ALA A 205 15.03 -27.27 3.43
N LEU A 206 14.66 -26.70 4.58
CA LEU A 206 15.13 -27.16 5.90
C LEU A 206 14.79 -28.63 6.17
N ALA A 207 13.55 -29.04 5.92
CA ALA A 207 13.14 -30.45 6.09
C ALA A 207 13.91 -31.41 5.16
N ARG A 208 14.35 -30.94 3.99
CA ARG A 208 15.21 -31.73 3.09
C ARG A 208 16.62 -31.89 3.67
N ASN A 209 17.23 -30.79 4.13
CA ASN A 209 18.55 -30.81 4.76
C ASN A 209 18.52 -31.70 6.02
N GLN A 210 17.53 -31.58 6.87
CA GLN A 210 17.35 -32.43 8.07
C GLN A 210 17.35 -33.92 7.74
N ARG A 211 16.62 -34.33 6.69
CA ARG A 211 16.59 -35.72 6.25
C ARG A 211 17.92 -36.24 5.69
N SER A 212 18.74 -35.35 5.13
CA SER A 212 20.07 -35.67 4.57
C SER A 212 21.20 -35.51 5.57
N GLY A 213 20.93 -35.08 6.82
CA GLY A 213 21.95 -34.74 7.81
C GLY A 213 22.76 -33.48 7.48
N ALA A 214 22.31 -32.64 6.55
CA ALA A 214 22.96 -31.37 6.20
C ALA A 214 22.61 -30.27 7.21
N PRO A 215 23.46 -29.24 7.40
CA PRO A 215 23.19 -28.13 8.30
C PRO A 215 21.93 -27.37 7.92
N LEU A 216 21.25 -26.81 8.95
CA LEU A 216 19.99 -26.06 8.80
C LEU A 216 20.24 -24.55 8.73
N THR A 217 21.33 -24.13 8.11
CA THR A 217 21.73 -22.73 7.96
C THR A 217 21.38 -22.18 6.59
N TYR A 218 21.28 -20.85 6.49
CA TYR A 218 20.98 -20.15 5.23
C TYR A 218 21.89 -20.58 4.07
N THR A 219 23.21 -20.67 4.32
CA THR A 219 24.22 -21.00 3.30
C THR A 219 24.07 -22.38 2.72
N GLU A 220 23.56 -23.33 3.51
CA GLU A 220 23.43 -24.73 3.13
C GLU A 220 22.09 -25.06 2.46
N LEU A 221 21.16 -24.09 2.40
CA LEU A 221 19.89 -24.34 1.75
C LEU A 221 20.01 -24.30 0.23
N ARG A 222 19.41 -25.28 -0.43
CA ARG A 222 19.17 -25.25 -1.89
C ARG A 222 18.03 -24.29 -2.20
N MET A 223 18.36 -23.08 -2.65
CA MET A 223 17.40 -22.02 -2.94
C MET A 223 17.71 -21.34 -4.31
N PRO A 224 16.75 -20.60 -4.90
CA PRO A 224 16.99 -19.85 -6.13
C PRO A 224 18.14 -18.85 -5.99
N ALA A 225 18.78 -18.51 -7.11
CA ALA A 225 19.90 -17.56 -7.13
C ALA A 225 19.51 -16.19 -6.54
N GLU A 226 18.29 -15.73 -6.78
CA GLU A 226 17.76 -14.48 -6.21
C GLU A 226 17.78 -14.51 -4.68
N THR A 227 17.21 -15.57 -4.10
CA THR A 227 17.16 -15.74 -2.64
C THR A 227 18.55 -15.94 -2.02
N ARG A 228 19.42 -16.70 -2.71
CA ARG A 228 20.82 -16.89 -2.29
C ARG A 228 21.62 -15.59 -2.28
N LEU A 229 21.23 -14.59 -3.05
CA LEU A 229 21.84 -13.26 -3.07
C LEU A 229 21.16 -12.26 -2.13
N TYR A 230 20.04 -12.64 -1.49
CA TYR A 230 19.21 -11.70 -0.76
C TYR A 230 19.91 -11.19 0.51
N VAL A 231 20.35 -12.10 1.40
CA VAL A 231 21.10 -11.73 2.60
C VAL A 231 22.45 -11.10 2.25
N PRO A 232 23.26 -11.61 1.30
CA PRO A 232 24.47 -10.92 0.84
C PRO A 232 24.25 -9.48 0.37
N LYS A 233 23.14 -9.17 -0.30
CA LYS A 233 22.80 -7.79 -0.67
C LYS A 233 22.55 -6.92 0.57
N LEU A 234 21.79 -7.43 1.53
CA LEU A 234 21.51 -6.70 2.77
C LEU A 234 22.80 -6.49 3.58
N GLN A 235 23.65 -7.51 3.71
CA GLN A 235 24.93 -7.42 4.40
C GLN A 235 25.85 -6.38 3.74
N ALA A 236 25.91 -6.35 2.41
CA ALA A 236 26.67 -5.35 1.68
C ALA A 236 26.15 -3.91 1.97
N MET A 237 24.82 -3.72 2.02
CA MET A 237 24.24 -2.43 2.43
C MET A 237 24.59 -2.09 3.88
N LYS A 238 24.49 -3.05 4.81
CA LYS A 238 24.93 -2.89 6.20
C LYS A 238 26.39 -2.43 6.26
N ASN A 239 27.30 -3.10 5.54
CA ASN A 239 28.73 -2.79 5.54
C ASN A 239 29.01 -1.37 4.99
N MET A 240 28.30 -0.94 3.94
CA MET A 240 28.39 0.43 3.43
C MET A 240 27.93 1.48 4.44
N VAL A 241 26.89 1.17 5.22
CA VAL A 241 26.43 2.05 6.30
C VAL A 241 27.39 2.00 7.49
N ALA A 242 27.92 0.82 7.84
CA ALA A 242 28.84 0.65 8.97
C ALA A 242 30.24 1.29 8.72
N TYR A 243 30.77 1.10 7.52
CA TYR A 243 32.15 1.45 7.18
C TYR A 243 32.26 2.20 5.85
N PRO A 244 31.55 3.34 5.66
CA PRO A 244 31.48 4.01 4.37
C PRO A 244 32.85 4.46 3.86
N GLN A 245 33.71 4.99 4.73
CA GLN A 245 35.05 5.46 4.37
C GLN A 245 35.97 4.31 3.93
N ALA A 246 35.90 3.16 4.62
CA ALA A 246 36.72 1.99 4.29
C ALA A 246 36.32 1.41 2.90
N LEU A 247 35.08 1.54 2.49
CA LEU A 247 34.58 1.11 1.20
C LEU A 247 34.64 2.20 0.13
N GLY A 248 35.10 3.41 0.44
CA GLY A 248 35.14 4.54 -0.48
C GLY A 248 33.74 5.02 -0.90
N VAL A 249 32.74 4.83 -0.07
CA VAL A 249 31.35 5.25 -0.32
C VAL A 249 31.12 6.62 0.32
N ASN A 250 30.60 7.55 -0.49
CA ASN A 250 30.02 8.78 0.04
C ASN A 250 28.55 8.51 0.41
N LEU A 251 28.29 8.44 1.72
CA LEU A 251 26.94 8.24 2.25
C LEU A 251 26.42 9.60 2.76
N PRO A 252 25.49 10.26 2.04
CA PRO A 252 24.94 11.54 2.48
C PRO A 252 24.27 11.42 3.84
N SER A 253 24.46 12.41 4.72
CA SER A 253 23.80 12.46 6.03
C SER A 253 22.28 12.56 5.86
N ILE A 254 21.54 11.88 6.74
CA ILE A 254 20.08 11.96 6.86
C ILE A 254 19.77 12.52 8.25
N PRO A 255 19.02 13.63 8.36
CA PRO A 255 18.63 14.17 9.65
C PRO A 255 17.88 13.16 10.52
N ASN A 256 18.25 13.09 11.79
CA ASN A 256 17.59 12.20 12.76
C ASN A 256 16.35 12.85 13.38
N HIS A 257 15.41 13.24 12.52
CA HIS A 257 14.09 13.76 12.91
C HIS A 257 13.02 13.33 11.90
N PRO A 258 11.72 13.35 12.27
CA PRO A 258 10.64 12.99 11.35
C PRO A 258 10.60 13.91 10.14
N TYR A 259 10.53 13.33 8.95
CA TYR A 259 10.34 14.10 7.71
C TYR A 259 8.89 14.53 7.51
N PHE A 260 7.93 13.76 8.01
CA PHE A 260 6.49 13.99 7.79
C PHE A 260 5.69 13.87 9.09
N GLN A 261 4.51 14.46 9.06
CA GLN A 261 3.46 14.27 10.05
C GLN A 261 2.24 13.60 9.43
N THR A 262 1.46 12.92 10.26
CA THR A 262 0.14 12.39 9.92
C THR A 262 -0.93 13.44 10.19
N VAL A 263 -1.68 13.82 9.17
CA VAL A 263 -2.75 14.83 9.26
C VAL A 263 -4.08 14.17 8.96
N PRO A 264 -5.14 14.41 9.76
CA PRO A 264 -6.48 13.90 9.47
C PRO A 264 -7.02 14.44 8.13
N LEU A 265 -7.69 13.57 7.38
CA LEU A 265 -8.45 13.93 6.19
C LEU A 265 -9.95 13.87 6.54
N PRO A 266 -10.60 15.01 6.83
CA PRO A 266 -11.96 15.02 7.38
C PRO A 266 -13.04 14.66 6.36
N GLN A 267 -12.77 14.93 5.07
CA GLN A 267 -13.71 14.73 3.96
C GLN A 267 -12.95 14.28 2.71
N ASP A 268 -13.70 13.81 1.70
CA ASP A 268 -13.12 13.52 0.38
C ASP A 268 -12.47 14.77 -0.21
N MET A 269 -11.22 14.68 -0.66
CA MET A 269 -10.49 15.82 -1.21
C MET A 269 -9.73 15.47 -2.48
N ASP A 270 -9.69 16.40 -3.42
CA ASP A 270 -8.84 16.28 -4.61
C ASP A 270 -7.36 16.38 -4.23
N VAL A 271 -6.58 15.45 -4.75
CA VAL A 271 -5.12 15.36 -4.48
C VAL A 271 -4.39 16.65 -4.84
N ALA A 272 -4.79 17.30 -5.95
CA ALA A 272 -4.21 18.59 -6.35
C ALA A 272 -4.57 19.73 -5.39
N LEU A 273 -5.77 19.70 -4.80
CA LEU A 273 -6.18 20.68 -3.80
C LEU A 273 -5.40 20.50 -2.49
N ILE A 274 -5.25 19.24 -2.03
CA ILE A 274 -4.45 18.97 -0.83
C ILE A 274 -3.03 19.49 -1.00
N ALA A 275 -2.37 19.15 -2.11
CA ALA A 275 -1.00 19.61 -2.39
C ALA A 275 -0.90 21.14 -2.39
N ARG A 276 -1.89 21.84 -2.98
CA ARG A 276 -1.95 23.31 -3.01
C ARG A 276 -2.15 23.90 -1.61
N LEU A 277 -3.09 23.36 -0.82
CA LEU A 277 -3.35 23.85 0.53
C LEU A 277 -2.18 23.58 1.49
N ALA A 278 -1.44 22.52 1.24
CA ALA A 278 -0.22 22.20 1.98
C ALA A 278 1.04 22.95 1.46
N GLU A 279 0.94 23.68 0.37
CA GLU A 279 2.07 24.36 -0.29
C GLU A 279 3.21 23.39 -0.63
N VAL A 280 2.87 22.16 -1.05
CA VAL A 280 3.82 21.14 -1.49
C VAL A 280 3.66 20.86 -2.98
N SER A 281 4.71 20.40 -3.63
CA SER A 281 4.59 19.91 -5.00
C SER A 281 3.68 18.67 -5.06
N LEU A 282 2.96 18.50 -6.18
CA LEU A 282 2.13 17.30 -6.39
C LEU A 282 2.98 16.00 -6.38
N GLU A 283 4.24 16.09 -6.76
CA GLU A 283 5.20 14.99 -6.75
C GLU A 283 5.57 14.60 -5.31
N ASP A 284 5.93 15.57 -4.46
CA ASP A 284 6.25 15.33 -3.06
C ASP A 284 5.05 14.80 -2.28
N PHE A 285 3.86 15.37 -2.51
CA PHE A 285 2.64 14.83 -1.93
C PHE A 285 2.42 13.36 -2.30
N LYS A 286 2.56 13.01 -3.59
CA LYS A 286 2.42 11.61 -4.06
C LYS A 286 3.55 10.70 -3.59
N ALA A 287 4.74 11.24 -3.31
CA ALA A 287 5.83 10.46 -2.73
C ALA A 287 5.47 10.02 -1.30
N LEU A 288 4.88 10.89 -0.49
CA LEU A 288 4.44 10.57 0.86
C LEU A 288 3.13 9.77 0.90
N ASN A 289 2.24 9.92 -0.08
CA ASN A 289 0.92 9.28 -0.16
C ASN A 289 0.77 8.38 -1.39
N PRO A 290 1.68 7.42 -1.62
CA PRO A 290 1.73 6.66 -2.87
C PRO A 290 0.62 5.61 -3.00
N SER A 291 -0.10 5.29 -1.94
CA SER A 291 -1.29 4.43 -1.95
C SER A 291 -2.45 5.07 -2.72
N ALA A 292 -2.56 6.41 -2.68
CA ALA A 292 -3.57 7.19 -3.38
C ALA A 292 -3.20 7.39 -4.85
N HIS A 293 -3.67 6.50 -5.70
CA HIS A 293 -3.35 6.50 -7.14
C HIS A 293 -4.47 7.10 -8.01
N ARG A 294 -5.38 7.86 -7.42
CA ARG A 294 -6.51 8.53 -8.05
C ARG A 294 -6.41 10.05 -7.86
N PRO A 295 -7.16 10.84 -8.63
CA PRO A 295 -7.14 12.31 -8.48
C PRO A 295 -7.81 12.80 -7.20
N VAL A 296 -8.54 11.95 -6.49
CA VAL A 296 -9.23 12.23 -5.23
C VAL A 296 -8.82 11.21 -4.17
N MET A 297 -8.67 11.64 -2.94
CA MET A 297 -8.59 10.80 -1.75
C MET A 297 -9.96 10.71 -1.10
N LEU A 298 -10.37 9.47 -0.81
CA LEU A 298 -11.65 9.17 -0.18
C LEU A 298 -11.44 9.01 1.33
N ALA A 299 -11.89 9.98 2.11
CA ALA A 299 -11.69 10.03 3.56
C ALA A 299 -12.19 8.76 4.26
N GLY A 300 -13.33 8.21 3.83
CA GLY A 300 -13.87 6.97 4.38
C GLY A 300 -12.97 5.75 4.23
N GLY A 301 -12.00 5.77 3.30
CA GLY A 301 -11.03 4.70 3.10
C GLY A 301 -9.62 5.09 3.51
N THR A 302 -9.29 6.38 3.49
CA THR A 302 -7.96 6.92 3.80
C THR A 302 -8.14 8.11 4.74
N PRO A 303 -8.33 7.88 6.04
CA PRO A 303 -8.68 8.94 7.00
C PRO A 303 -7.53 9.89 7.34
N HIS A 304 -6.33 9.62 6.86
CA HIS A 304 -5.14 10.43 7.12
C HIS A 304 -4.31 10.59 5.85
N ILE A 305 -3.56 11.69 5.79
CA ILE A 305 -2.54 11.98 4.80
C ILE A 305 -1.20 12.22 5.49
N LEU A 306 -0.11 12.03 4.76
CA LEU A 306 1.22 12.38 5.20
C LEU A 306 1.65 13.68 4.50
N LEU A 307 2.09 14.64 5.28
CA LEU A 307 2.66 15.91 4.78
C LEU A 307 4.04 16.14 5.38
N PRO A 308 4.96 16.82 4.69
CA PRO A 308 6.21 17.24 5.28
C PRO A 308 5.95 18.00 6.59
N TRP A 309 6.86 17.88 7.54
CA TRP A 309 6.64 18.34 8.92
C TRP A 309 6.12 19.77 8.99
N ASP A 310 6.79 20.72 8.32
CA ASP A 310 6.43 22.13 8.35
C ASP A 310 5.14 22.44 7.57
N ASN A 311 4.83 21.62 6.56
CA ASN A 311 3.65 21.83 5.69
C ASN A 311 2.35 21.34 6.31
N ALA A 312 2.41 20.53 7.38
CA ALA A 312 1.22 20.05 8.08
C ALA A 312 0.41 21.19 8.72
N GLU A 313 1.08 22.12 9.39
CA GLU A 313 0.43 23.31 9.99
C GLU A 313 -0.10 24.28 8.92
N ILE A 314 0.66 24.46 7.83
CA ILE A 314 0.24 25.27 6.68
C ILE A 314 -1.07 24.72 6.11
N PHE A 315 -1.13 23.40 5.89
CA PHE A 315 -2.34 22.74 5.40
C PHE A 315 -3.53 22.97 6.33
N GLN A 316 -3.36 22.78 7.64
CA GLN A 316 -4.44 22.95 8.61
C GLN A 316 -4.99 24.37 8.63
N ARG A 317 -4.12 25.38 8.60
CA ARG A 317 -4.50 26.80 8.52
C ARG A 317 -5.23 27.11 7.22
N ASN A 318 -4.63 26.75 6.08
CA ASN A 318 -5.23 27.02 4.76
C ASN A 318 -6.55 26.27 4.55
N MET A 319 -6.71 25.09 5.22
CA MET A 319 -7.95 24.33 5.19
C MET A 319 -9.07 25.00 5.97
N GLN A 320 -8.77 25.67 7.09
CA GLN A 320 -9.77 26.40 7.89
C GLN A 320 -10.37 27.59 7.11
N ASP A 321 -9.53 28.25 6.31
CA ASP A 321 -9.92 29.43 5.53
C ASP A 321 -10.49 29.08 4.14
N TYR A 322 -10.55 27.78 3.79
CA TYR A 322 -10.97 27.35 2.46
C TYR A 322 -12.48 27.10 2.36
N GLU A 323 -13.19 27.99 1.67
CA GLU A 323 -14.65 27.88 1.46
C GLU A 323 -15.03 27.15 0.15
N GLY A 324 -14.06 26.71 -0.63
CA GLY A 324 -14.30 26.09 -1.93
C GLY A 324 -14.70 24.61 -1.85
N ARG A 325 -14.99 24.03 -2.99
CA ARG A 325 -15.30 22.60 -3.10
C ARG A 325 -14.05 21.76 -2.85
N LEU A 326 -14.12 20.79 -1.92
CA LEU A 326 -12.99 19.95 -1.54
C LEU A 326 -12.72 18.83 -2.55
N ALA A 327 -13.77 18.20 -3.09
CA ALA A 327 -13.63 17.12 -4.06
C ALA A 327 -14.46 17.37 -5.32
N SER A 328 -13.82 17.31 -6.47
CA SER A 328 -14.47 17.37 -7.79
C SER A 328 -14.90 16.01 -8.32
N TRP A 329 -14.49 14.93 -7.64
CA TRP A 329 -14.76 13.54 -8.00
C TRP A 329 -15.61 12.84 -6.93
N THR A 330 -16.38 11.84 -7.38
CA THR A 330 -17.13 10.92 -6.51
C THR A 330 -17.11 9.51 -7.10
N VAL A 331 -17.73 8.54 -6.42
CA VAL A 331 -17.79 7.15 -6.86
C VAL A 331 -19.21 6.80 -7.33
N TRP A 332 -19.29 6.27 -8.53
CA TRP A 332 -20.51 5.66 -9.07
C TRP A 332 -20.35 4.15 -9.19
N VAL A 333 -21.39 3.40 -8.80
CA VAL A 333 -21.44 1.94 -8.94
C VAL A 333 -22.30 1.56 -10.13
N ALA A 334 -21.73 0.84 -11.10
CA ALA A 334 -22.42 0.39 -12.30
C ALA A 334 -23.49 -0.65 -11.95
N GLN A 335 -24.76 -0.35 -12.27
CA GLN A 335 -25.89 -1.25 -11.96
C GLN A 335 -26.02 -2.43 -12.96
N LYS A 336 -25.47 -2.30 -14.16
CA LYS A 336 -25.50 -3.31 -15.21
C LYS A 336 -24.19 -3.32 -16.01
N ASN A 337 -23.98 -4.41 -16.77
CA ASN A 337 -22.85 -4.45 -17.71
C ASN A 337 -23.07 -3.41 -18.82
N MET A 338 -22.02 -2.65 -19.15
CA MET A 338 -22.08 -1.61 -20.18
C MET A 338 -20.75 -1.36 -20.86
N LYS A 339 -20.80 -0.69 -22.02
CA LYS A 339 -19.59 -0.19 -22.68
C LYS A 339 -19.03 1.01 -21.93
N VAL A 340 -17.70 1.20 -22.02
CA VAL A 340 -17.06 2.35 -21.41
C VAL A 340 -17.56 3.67 -22.02
N ALA A 341 -17.78 3.70 -23.33
CA ALA A 341 -18.34 4.86 -24.02
C ALA A 341 -19.72 5.30 -23.47
N ASP A 342 -20.59 4.33 -23.14
CA ASP A 342 -21.93 4.62 -22.58
C ASP A 342 -21.82 5.19 -21.15
N ALA A 343 -20.87 4.67 -20.35
CA ALA A 343 -20.59 5.19 -19.01
C ALA A 343 -20.01 6.60 -19.08
N ALA A 344 -19.04 6.84 -19.95
CA ALA A 344 -18.41 8.13 -20.14
C ALA A 344 -19.42 9.21 -20.56
N LYS A 345 -20.28 8.90 -21.56
CA LYS A 345 -21.34 9.81 -22.02
C LYS A 345 -22.31 10.22 -20.91
N ARG A 346 -22.62 9.33 -19.97
CA ARG A 346 -23.50 9.62 -18.83
C ARG A 346 -22.98 10.76 -17.96
N TYR A 347 -21.66 10.89 -17.85
CA TYR A 347 -20.97 11.88 -17.02
C TYR A 347 -20.29 12.97 -17.85
N GLN A 348 -20.67 13.13 -19.13
CA GLN A 348 -20.16 14.15 -20.05
C GLN A 348 -18.62 14.10 -20.20
N MET A 349 -18.06 12.90 -20.08
CA MET A 349 -16.63 12.64 -20.27
C MET A 349 -16.37 12.03 -21.65
N SER A 350 -15.16 12.25 -22.18
CA SER A 350 -14.66 11.42 -23.29
C SER A 350 -14.40 9.98 -22.84
N GLU A 351 -14.51 9.02 -23.74
CA GLU A 351 -14.19 7.61 -23.41
C GLU A 351 -12.73 7.47 -22.96
N GLU A 352 -11.83 8.21 -23.59
CA GLU A 352 -10.40 8.18 -23.28
C GLU A 352 -10.13 8.68 -21.86
N GLU A 353 -10.64 9.84 -21.47
CA GLU A 353 -10.52 10.39 -20.14
C GLU A 353 -11.11 9.46 -19.08
N PHE A 354 -12.31 8.92 -19.33
CA PHE A 354 -12.97 7.98 -18.44
C PHE A 354 -12.11 6.71 -18.22
N ARG A 355 -11.49 6.20 -19.30
CA ARG A 355 -10.54 5.08 -19.21
C ARG A 355 -9.30 5.41 -18.42
N GLN A 356 -8.71 6.57 -18.63
CA GLN A 356 -7.50 7.02 -17.93
C GLN A 356 -7.75 7.17 -16.42
N ILE A 357 -8.80 7.89 -16.04
CA ILE A 357 -9.17 8.13 -14.65
C ILE A 357 -9.46 6.80 -13.93
N ASN A 358 -10.18 5.89 -14.58
CA ASN A 358 -10.56 4.61 -13.98
C ASN A 358 -9.57 3.47 -14.26
N LYS A 359 -8.48 3.73 -14.99
CA LYS A 359 -7.47 2.73 -15.38
C LYS A 359 -8.09 1.51 -16.09
N ILE A 360 -9.03 1.75 -17.01
CA ILE A 360 -9.71 0.70 -17.76
C ILE A 360 -8.91 0.39 -19.04
N PRO A 361 -8.37 -0.82 -19.21
CA PRO A 361 -7.64 -1.20 -20.43
C PRO A 361 -8.54 -1.12 -21.68
N PRO A 362 -7.94 -0.98 -22.88
CA PRO A 362 -8.69 -1.05 -24.15
C PRO A 362 -9.47 -2.35 -24.27
N ARG A 363 -10.60 -2.31 -25.00
CA ARG A 363 -11.45 -3.48 -25.29
C ARG A 363 -12.01 -4.21 -24.08
N MET A 364 -12.27 -3.46 -23.01
CA MET A 364 -12.93 -3.98 -21.81
C MET A 364 -14.31 -3.34 -21.64
N LEU A 365 -15.27 -4.14 -21.16
CA LEU A 365 -16.60 -3.72 -20.71
C LEU A 365 -16.59 -3.56 -19.19
N ILE A 366 -17.37 -2.62 -18.69
CA ILE A 366 -17.66 -2.45 -17.27
C ILE A 366 -18.71 -3.49 -16.88
N LYS A 367 -18.44 -4.27 -15.83
CA LYS A 367 -19.42 -5.20 -15.24
C LYS A 367 -20.25 -4.50 -14.17
N ALA A 368 -21.48 -5.00 -13.96
CA ALA A 368 -22.29 -4.61 -12.81
C ALA A 368 -21.50 -4.78 -11.49
N GLY A 369 -21.70 -3.87 -10.55
CA GLY A 369 -20.96 -3.82 -9.30
C GLY A 369 -19.57 -3.15 -9.39
N SER A 370 -19.13 -2.67 -10.56
CA SER A 370 -17.90 -1.90 -10.68
C SER A 370 -18.05 -0.54 -10.01
N ALA A 371 -17.10 -0.19 -9.14
CA ALA A 371 -16.96 1.14 -8.57
C ALA A 371 -16.03 1.98 -9.44
N LEU A 372 -16.49 3.15 -9.87
CA LEU A 372 -15.85 4.00 -10.87
C LEU A 372 -15.83 5.44 -10.39
N LEU A 373 -14.70 6.13 -10.57
CA LEU A 373 -14.64 7.57 -10.36
C LEU A 373 -15.35 8.31 -11.49
N VAL A 374 -16.16 9.28 -11.10
CA VAL A 374 -16.92 10.15 -11.99
C VAL A 374 -16.88 11.58 -11.44
N PRO A 375 -17.05 12.61 -12.29
CA PRO A 375 -17.20 13.98 -11.81
C PRO A 375 -18.36 14.10 -10.81
N ARG A 376 -18.14 14.84 -9.73
CA ARG A 376 -19.15 15.14 -8.72
C ARG A 376 -20.06 16.24 -9.25
N MET A 377 -21.36 15.99 -9.33
CA MET A 377 -22.33 16.99 -9.75
C MET A 377 -22.50 18.11 -8.72
N SER A 378 -23.04 19.27 -9.14
CA SER A 378 -23.18 20.44 -8.28
C SER A 378 -24.08 20.22 -7.05
N ASN A 379 -25.04 19.30 -7.16
CA ASN A 379 -25.98 18.94 -6.09
C ASN A 379 -25.51 17.76 -5.23
N GLN A 380 -24.30 17.24 -5.46
CA GLN A 380 -23.72 16.16 -4.66
C GLN A 380 -22.69 16.75 -3.68
N HIS A 381 -22.98 16.66 -2.40
CA HIS A 381 -22.13 17.16 -1.32
C HIS A 381 -21.60 16.03 -0.43
N ASP A 382 -22.26 14.87 -0.44
CA ASP A 382 -21.92 13.75 0.43
C ASP A 382 -20.60 13.09 0.02
N ASP A 383 -19.81 12.71 1.02
CA ASP A 383 -18.62 11.91 0.85
C ASP A 383 -18.95 10.47 0.45
N VAL A 384 -17.99 9.81 -0.14
CA VAL A 384 -18.10 8.39 -0.47
C VAL A 384 -18.09 7.58 0.82
N SER A 385 -19.12 6.75 1.03
CA SER A 385 -19.20 5.94 2.25
C SER A 385 -17.95 5.09 2.48
N ALA A 386 -17.54 4.91 3.73
CA ALA A 386 -16.38 4.11 4.11
C ALA A 386 -16.44 2.69 3.51
N LYS A 387 -17.63 2.07 3.54
CA LYS A 387 -17.84 0.75 2.91
C LYS A 387 -17.47 0.72 1.43
N LEU A 388 -17.83 1.75 0.68
CA LEU A 388 -17.56 1.84 -0.77
C LEU A 388 -16.09 2.22 -1.02
N ALA A 389 -15.54 3.13 -0.25
CA ALA A 389 -14.14 3.54 -0.32
C ALA A 389 -13.19 2.37 -0.02
N ASP A 390 -13.53 1.51 0.94
CA ASP A 390 -12.72 0.35 1.33
C ASP A 390 -12.88 -0.88 0.42
N ASN A 391 -14.08 -1.10 -0.13
CA ASN A 391 -14.39 -2.35 -0.82
C ASN A 391 -14.72 -2.18 -2.31
N GLY A 392 -14.67 -0.96 -2.83
CA GLY A 392 -14.97 -0.67 -4.23
C GLY A 392 -14.00 -1.40 -5.16
N GLN A 393 -14.52 -2.24 -6.04
CA GLN A 393 -13.73 -3.01 -7.02
C GLN A 393 -14.08 -2.59 -8.44
N LEU A 394 -13.09 -2.60 -9.30
CA LEU A 394 -13.27 -2.44 -10.74
C LEU A 394 -13.35 -3.82 -11.39
N ASN A 395 -14.58 -4.25 -11.74
CA ASN A 395 -14.84 -5.53 -12.39
C ASN A 395 -14.97 -5.32 -13.89
N LEU A 396 -14.09 -5.93 -14.65
CA LEU A 396 -14.07 -5.80 -16.11
C LEU A 396 -14.28 -7.14 -16.80
N ALA A 397 -14.77 -7.11 -18.03
CA ALA A 397 -14.82 -8.27 -18.91
C ALA A 397 -14.27 -7.87 -20.29
N PRO A 398 -13.63 -8.78 -21.03
CA PRO A 398 -13.22 -8.50 -22.39
C PRO A 398 -14.42 -8.14 -23.25
N GLU A 399 -14.30 -7.08 -24.05
CA GLU A 399 -15.28 -6.75 -25.08
C GLU A 399 -15.22 -7.81 -26.19
N VAL A 400 -16.27 -8.60 -26.31
CA VAL A 400 -16.34 -9.61 -27.35
C VAL A 400 -16.60 -8.93 -28.69
N ALA A 401 -15.63 -8.97 -29.59
CA ALA A 401 -15.82 -8.44 -30.92
C ALA A 401 -16.95 -9.22 -31.62
N MET A 402 -18.06 -8.56 -31.88
CA MET A 402 -19.18 -9.13 -32.62
C MET A 402 -18.87 -9.04 -34.11
N ARG A 403 -19.09 -10.14 -34.82
CA ARG A 403 -18.95 -10.20 -36.30
C ARG A 403 -20.30 -10.49 -36.93
N LYS A 404 -20.56 -9.83 -38.05
CA LYS A 404 -21.72 -10.11 -38.84
C LYS A 404 -21.61 -11.50 -39.49
N HIS A 405 -22.56 -12.37 -39.17
CA HIS A 405 -22.74 -13.68 -39.78
C HIS A 405 -24.07 -13.70 -40.56
N ILE A 406 -24.04 -14.16 -41.80
CA ILE A 406 -25.23 -14.35 -42.59
C ILE A 406 -25.62 -15.81 -42.45
N VAL A 407 -26.82 -16.05 -41.94
CA VAL A 407 -27.43 -17.40 -41.83
C VAL A 407 -28.68 -17.49 -42.66
N LYS A 408 -29.03 -18.68 -43.11
CA LYS A 408 -30.28 -18.92 -43.86
C LYS A 408 -31.34 -19.54 -42.94
N ALA A 409 -32.53 -18.99 -42.93
CA ALA A 409 -33.68 -19.58 -42.25
C ALA A 409 -34.03 -20.95 -42.86
N ARG A 410 -34.31 -21.93 -41.99
CA ARG A 410 -34.74 -23.27 -42.38
C ARG A 410 -36.27 -23.29 -42.55
N LYS A 411 -36.81 -24.36 -43.11
CA LYS A 411 -38.28 -24.60 -43.17
C LYS A 411 -38.82 -24.61 -41.74
N ASN A 412 -39.87 -23.87 -41.48
CA ASN A 412 -40.52 -23.69 -40.17
C ASN A 412 -39.69 -22.94 -39.10
N ASP A 413 -38.60 -22.24 -39.48
CA ASP A 413 -37.90 -21.37 -38.54
C ASP A 413 -38.78 -20.14 -38.19
N SER A 414 -38.77 -19.78 -36.91
CA SER A 414 -39.19 -18.46 -36.42
C SER A 414 -37.95 -17.69 -35.91
N LEU A 415 -38.07 -16.37 -35.72
CA LEU A 415 -37.00 -15.57 -35.13
C LEU A 415 -36.58 -16.11 -33.77
N VAL A 416 -37.51 -16.62 -32.97
CA VAL A 416 -37.26 -17.26 -31.66
C VAL A 416 -36.42 -18.52 -31.81
N LEU A 417 -36.73 -19.38 -32.78
CA LEU A 417 -35.99 -20.62 -33.04
C LEU A 417 -34.54 -20.33 -33.54
N VAL A 418 -34.40 -19.34 -34.43
CA VAL A 418 -33.11 -18.88 -34.90
C VAL A 418 -32.30 -18.28 -33.72
N ALA A 419 -32.88 -17.42 -32.92
CA ALA A 419 -32.28 -16.83 -31.76
C ALA A 419 -31.78 -17.90 -30.75
N LYS A 420 -32.62 -18.89 -30.45
CA LYS A 420 -32.26 -20.03 -29.56
C LYS A 420 -31.09 -20.84 -30.14
N ARG A 421 -31.05 -21.11 -31.45
CA ARG A 421 -30.00 -21.87 -32.13
C ARG A 421 -28.65 -21.17 -32.04
N TYR A 422 -28.60 -19.85 -32.14
CA TYR A 422 -27.37 -19.05 -32.11
C TYR A 422 -27.10 -18.40 -30.77
N LYS A 423 -27.89 -18.71 -29.72
CA LYS A 423 -27.74 -18.19 -28.34
C LYS A 423 -27.75 -16.64 -28.28
N VAL A 424 -28.65 -16.02 -28.99
CA VAL A 424 -28.94 -14.58 -29.00
C VAL A 424 -30.40 -14.33 -28.66
N SER A 425 -30.82 -13.09 -28.34
CA SER A 425 -32.23 -12.80 -28.09
C SER A 425 -33.00 -12.67 -29.40
N ALA A 426 -34.29 -13.01 -29.39
CA ALA A 426 -35.15 -12.87 -30.55
C ALA A 426 -35.33 -11.40 -30.99
N ASP A 427 -35.37 -10.47 -29.98
CA ASP A 427 -35.42 -9.03 -30.24
C ASP A 427 -34.15 -8.53 -30.94
N GLN A 428 -32.98 -9.03 -30.56
CA GLN A 428 -31.73 -8.69 -31.24
C GLN A 428 -31.75 -9.17 -32.71
N VAL A 429 -32.23 -10.41 -32.96
CA VAL A 429 -32.34 -10.93 -34.35
C VAL A 429 -33.33 -10.08 -35.16
N ALA A 430 -34.45 -9.71 -34.56
CA ALA A 430 -35.45 -8.83 -35.20
C ALA A 430 -34.82 -7.47 -35.54
N GLN A 431 -34.17 -6.82 -34.58
CA GLN A 431 -33.54 -5.51 -34.73
C GLN A 431 -32.43 -5.52 -35.81
N TRP A 432 -31.56 -6.53 -35.83
CA TRP A 432 -30.46 -6.61 -36.82
C TRP A 432 -30.96 -6.81 -38.26
N ASN A 433 -32.19 -7.23 -38.44
CA ASN A 433 -32.78 -7.53 -39.74
C ASN A 433 -33.95 -6.60 -40.12
N GLY A 434 -34.29 -5.62 -39.27
CA GLY A 434 -35.45 -4.73 -39.52
C GLY A 434 -36.77 -5.46 -39.53
N LEU A 435 -36.92 -6.54 -38.72
CA LEU A 435 -38.09 -7.38 -38.65
C LEU A 435 -38.85 -7.18 -37.34
N SER A 436 -40.14 -7.44 -37.34
CA SER A 436 -40.91 -7.62 -36.10
C SER A 436 -40.65 -9.00 -35.53
N ILE A 437 -40.72 -9.15 -34.19
CA ILE A 437 -40.50 -10.43 -33.51
C ILE A 437 -41.44 -11.54 -34.00
N ASN A 438 -42.65 -11.15 -34.47
CA ASN A 438 -43.67 -12.04 -35.00
C ASN A 438 -43.56 -12.26 -36.51
N SER A 439 -42.53 -11.73 -37.17
CA SER A 439 -42.35 -11.90 -38.63
C SER A 439 -42.17 -13.36 -39.00
N VAL A 440 -42.94 -13.80 -40.04
CA VAL A 440 -42.79 -15.15 -40.62
C VAL A 440 -41.57 -15.18 -41.53
N LEU A 441 -40.69 -16.14 -41.28
CA LEU A 441 -39.45 -16.32 -42.06
C LEU A 441 -39.73 -17.24 -43.25
N ARG A 442 -39.24 -16.87 -44.44
CA ARG A 442 -39.27 -17.74 -45.63
C ARG A 442 -38.08 -18.72 -45.59
N PRO A 443 -38.25 -19.99 -45.95
CA PRO A 443 -37.13 -20.92 -46.12
C PRO A 443 -36.08 -20.34 -47.06
N GLY A 444 -34.80 -20.35 -46.62
CA GLY A 444 -33.70 -19.75 -47.37
C GLY A 444 -33.49 -18.24 -47.17
N GLN A 445 -34.39 -17.55 -46.47
CA GLN A 445 -34.23 -16.13 -46.16
C GLN A 445 -32.92 -15.87 -45.42
N LYS A 446 -32.13 -14.90 -45.92
CA LYS A 446 -30.84 -14.49 -45.28
C LYS A 446 -31.14 -13.61 -44.10
N LEU A 447 -30.57 -13.99 -42.94
CA LEU A 447 -30.63 -13.22 -41.71
C LEU A 447 -29.20 -12.82 -41.30
N SER A 448 -29.01 -11.55 -40.95
CA SER A 448 -27.78 -11.03 -40.38
C SER A 448 -27.81 -11.25 -38.89
N LEU A 449 -26.83 -11.95 -38.34
CA LEU A 449 -26.61 -12.12 -36.90
C LEU A 449 -25.27 -11.50 -36.52
N MET A 450 -25.24 -10.78 -35.43
CA MET A 450 -23.98 -10.30 -34.81
C MET A 450 -23.56 -11.33 -33.76
N LEU A 451 -22.61 -12.20 -34.13
CA LEU A 451 -22.14 -13.28 -33.25
C LEU A 451 -20.73 -13.02 -32.72
N PRO A 452 -20.38 -13.52 -31.53
CA PRO A 452 -19.06 -13.43 -31.01
C PRO A 452 -18.01 -13.97 -31.99
N ALA A 453 -16.97 -13.18 -32.28
CA ALA A 453 -15.83 -13.66 -33.07
C ALA A 453 -15.18 -14.84 -32.34
N LYS A 454 -15.06 -16.00 -33.01
CA LYS A 454 -14.31 -17.13 -32.44
C LYS A 454 -12.87 -16.66 -32.14
N PRO A 455 -12.33 -16.95 -30.94
CA PRO A 455 -10.95 -16.61 -30.66
C PRO A 455 -10.04 -17.21 -31.73
N LYS A 456 -9.18 -16.40 -32.36
CA LYS A 456 -8.13 -16.92 -33.22
C LYS A 456 -7.28 -17.86 -32.38
N LYS A 457 -7.26 -19.17 -32.69
CA LYS A 457 -6.25 -20.08 -32.13
C LYS A 457 -4.90 -19.50 -32.49
N ILE A 458 -4.18 -18.96 -31.52
CA ILE A 458 -2.77 -18.62 -31.67
C ILE A 458 -2.08 -19.96 -31.94
N LYS A 459 -1.66 -20.21 -33.17
CA LYS A 459 -0.74 -21.31 -33.45
C LYS A 459 0.53 -20.98 -32.69
N THR A 460 0.74 -21.56 -31.55
CA THR A 460 2.02 -21.61 -30.87
C THR A 460 2.97 -22.27 -31.88
N ARG A 461 3.92 -21.49 -32.40
CA ARG A 461 5.00 -21.97 -33.23
C ARG A 461 5.75 -22.99 -32.36
N ALA A 462 5.58 -24.27 -32.66
CA ALA A 462 6.34 -25.33 -32.00
C ALA A 462 7.83 -24.95 -32.17
N SER A 463 8.52 -24.88 -31.03
CA SER A 463 9.95 -24.66 -30.98
C SER A 463 10.60 -25.68 -31.86
N ALA A 464 11.34 -25.22 -32.87
CA ALA A 464 12.17 -26.07 -33.74
C ALA A 464 13.08 -26.92 -32.86
N SER A 465 12.91 -28.23 -32.96
CA SER A 465 13.74 -29.22 -32.31
C SER A 465 15.21 -28.94 -32.61
N ARG A 466 16.01 -28.65 -31.60
CA ARG A 466 17.47 -28.65 -31.66
C ARG A 466 17.92 -30.06 -32.09
N LYS A 467 18.37 -30.19 -33.32
CA LYS A 467 19.12 -31.36 -33.76
C LYS A 467 20.35 -31.51 -32.85
N LYS A 468 20.44 -32.64 -32.17
CA LYS A 468 21.66 -33.07 -31.47
C LYS A 468 22.77 -33.23 -32.52
N PRO A 469 24.01 -32.80 -32.28
CA PRO A 469 25.16 -33.25 -33.08
C PRO A 469 25.38 -34.73 -32.74
N ARG A 470 25.60 -35.54 -33.80
CA ARG A 470 26.12 -36.90 -33.69
C ARG A 470 27.65 -36.86 -33.59
N PRO A 471 28.25 -37.94 -33.10
CA PRO A 471 29.52 -38.02 -32.38
C PRO A 471 30.73 -37.65 -33.17
#